data_c607b16ca8ff60546242b80971ba7eb9
#
_entry.id   c607b16ca8ff60546242b80971ba7eb9
#
_cell.length_a   1.000
_cell.length_b   1.000
_cell.length_c   1.000
_cell.angle_alpha   90.00
_cell.angle_beta   90.00
_cell.angle_gamma   90.00
#
_symmetry.space_group_name_H-M   'P 1'
#
loop_
_entity.id
_entity.type
_entity.pdbx_description
1 polymer ?
#
loop_
_entity_poly.entity_id
_entity_poly.type
_entity_poly.pdbx_seq_one_letter_code
_entity_poly.pdbx_strand_id
1 'polypeptide(L)'
;MNRLNSELPSDIRVTSVKETSADFNIIQHPKIKEYHYYFSFGEKSHPFNAPIISHFGMELDIALMQQAASLFLGTHNFKRYVSKPSENTVFERTILTSKIEPNTRFIETYAPINTFVFKVRSKGFLRYQVRLMFAALLAVGRGEWSLLDLQDSLTNYDGSQINRIAPSSGLILHKVVF
;
A
#
# COMPACT_ATOMS: atom_id res chain seq x y z
N MET A 1 -17.80 17.64 19.07
CA MET A 1 -17.02 16.39 18.87
C MET A 1 -17.48 15.28 19.80
N ASN A 2 -17.55 15.46 21.13
CA ASN A 2 -17.92 14.39 22.06
C ASN A 2 -19.29 13.77 21.74
N ARG A 3 -20.33 14.61 21.55
CA ARG A 3 -21.68 14.12 21.19
C ARG A 3 -21.71 13.36 19.84
N LEU A 4 -20.91 13.76 18.86
CA LEU A 4 -20.81 13.03 17.58
C LEU A 4 -20.20 11.64 17.79
N ASN A 5 -19.14 11.57 18.57
CA ASN A 5 -18.45 10.29 18.84
C ASN A 5 -19.26 9.34 19.73
N SER A 6 -20.20 9.84 20.56
CA SER A 6 -21.08 8.98 21.35
C SER A 6 -22.15 8.28 20.53
N GLU A 7 -22.49 8.82 19.35
CA GLU A 7 -23.49 8.25 18.43
C GLU A 7 -22.86 7.34 17.35
N LEU A 8 -21.53 7.39 17.20
CA LEU A 8 -20.82 6.60 16.19
C LEU A 8 -20.51 5.19 16.70
N PRO A 9 -20.48 4.18 15.81
CA PRO A 9 -20.04 2.84 16.17
C PRO A 9 -18.57 2.83 16.61
N SER A 10 -18.17 1.80 17.35
CA SER A 10 -16.86 1.71 18.03
C SER A 10 -15.66 1.73 17.09
N ASP A 11 -15.83 1.40 15.82
CA ASP A 11 -14.81 1.37 14.78
C ASP A 11 -14.68 2.70 14.02
N ILE A 12 -15.51 3.71 14.35
CA ILE A 12 -15.46 5.05 13.75
C ILE A 12 -15.22 6.10 14.84
N ARG A 13 -14.21 6.94 14.63
CA ARG A 13 -13.88 8.04 15.53
C ARG A 13 -13.58 9.32 14.76
N VAL A 14 -14.28 10.41 15.07
CA VAL A 14 -13.99 11.76 14.59
C VAL A 14 -12.93 12.41 15.49
N THR A 15 -11.79 12.75 14.93
CA THR A 15 -10.66 13.37 15.65
C THR A 15 -10.64 14.89 15.52
N SER A 16 -11.15 15.43 14.41
CA SER A 16 -11.26 16.87 14.18
C SER A 16 -12.37 17.19 13.18
N VAL A 17 -12.90 18.41 13.24
CA VAL A 17 -13.84 18.98 12.27
C VAL A 17 -13.31 20.34 11.86
N LYS A 18 -13.32 20.61 10.54
CA LYS A 18 -12.94 21.90 9.97
C LYS A 18 -13.96 22.32 8.94
N GLU A 19 -14.30 23.61 8.94
CA GLU A 19 -15.07 24.18 7.85
C GLU A 19 -14.24 24.23 6.58
N THR A 20 -14.90 24.08 5.44
CA THR A 20 -14.28 24.17 4.11
C THR A 20 -15.12 25.08 3.21
N SER A 21 -14.59 25.43 2.04
CA SER A 21 -15.34 26.16 1.01
C SER A 21 -16.46 25.29 0.43
N ALA A 22 -17.50 25.94 -0.11
CA ALA A 22 -18.67 25.24 -0.66
C ALA A 22 -18.34 24.37 -1.89
N ASP A 23 -17.24 24.64 -2.58
CA ASP A 23 -16.72 23.88 -3.72
C ASP A 23 -15.81 22.71 -3.33
N PHE A 24 -15.59 22.48 -2.03
CA PHE A 24 -14.71 21.39 -1.56
C PHE A 24 -15.20 20.01 -2.02
N ASN A 25 -14.33 19.29 -2.73
CA ASN A 25 -14.59 17.95 -3.19
C ASN A 25 -13.56 16.96 -2.62
N ILE A 26 -14.01 16.07 -1.75
CA ILE A 26 -13.16 15.08 -1.06
C ILE A 26 -12.46 14.09 -2.01
N ILE A 27 -12.97 13.89 -3.23
CA ILE A 27 -12.40 12.97 -4.23
C ILE A 27 -11.36 13.67 -5.09
N GLN A 28 -11.65 14.93 -5.52
CA GLN A 28 -10.85 15.67 -6.52
C GLN A 28 -9.75 16.51 -5.89
N HIS A 29 -9.95 17.02 -4.66
CA HIS A 29 -9.04 17.95 -4.00
C HIS A 29 -7.89 17.34 -3.17
N PRO A 30 -7.78 16.00 -2.97
CA PRO A 30 -6.59 15.45 -2.32
C PRO A 30 -5.33 15.77 -3.11
N LYS A 31 -4.35 16.39 -2.42
CA LYS A 31 -3.01 16.66 -2.96
C LYS A 31 -2.10 15.46 -2.82
N ILE A 32 -2.23 14.73 -1.71
CA ILE A 32 -1.42 13.55 -1.42
C ILE A 32 -2.27 12.51 -0.70
N LYS A 33 -2.11 11.25 -1.10
CA LYS A 33 -2.59 10.05 -0.39
C LYS A 33 -1.39 9.21 0.02
N GLU A 34 -1.37 8.77 1.26
CA GLU A 34 -0.35 7.90 1.82
C GLU A 34 -0.99 6.59 2.27
N TYR A 35 -0.47 5.48 1.75
CA TYR A 35 -0.87 4.13 2.13
C TYR A 35 0.27 3.42 2.85
N HIS A 36 -0.06 2.67 3.88
CA HIS A 36 0.80 1.75 4.59
C HIS A 36 0.28 0.33 4.39
N TYR A 37 1.17 -0.58 4.04
CA TYR A 37 0.86 -2.00 3.96
C TYR A 37 1.70 -2.75 4.98
N TYR A 38 1.05 -3.22 6.06
CA TYR A 38 1.70 -3.96 7.13
C TYR A 38 1.75 -5.44 6.80
N PHE A 39 2.90 -6.05 6.96
CA PHE A 39 3.09 -7.47 6.68
C PHE A 39 4.10 -8.10 7.64
N SER A 40 3.96 -9.41 7.85
CA SER A 40 4.89 -10.25 8.58
C SER A 40 5.18 -11.52 7.78
N PHE A 41 6.27 -12.20 8.12
CA PHE A 41 6.65 -13.44 7.46
C PHE A 41 7.33 -14.42 8.43
N GLY A 42 7.54 -15.68 7.96
CA GLY A 42 8.13 -16.75 8.77
C GLY A 42 7.12 -17.40 9.70
N GLU A 43 7.37 -17.38 11.00
CA GLU A 43 6.47 -17.97 12.00
C GLU A 43 5.08 -17.37 11.96
N LYS A 44 4.05 -18.20 12.10
CA LYS A 44 2.65 -17.79 11.98
C LYS A 44 2.29 -16.73 13.00
N SER A 45 1.76 -15.61 12.52
CA SER A 45 1.31 -14.49 13.33
C SER A 45 0.11 -14.84 14.22
N HIS A 46 0.00 -14.17 15.37
CA HIS A 46 -1.16 -14.32 16.26
C HIS A 46 -2.45 -13.87 15.56
N PRO A 47 -3.59 -14.59 15.73
CA PRO A 47 -4.85 -14.27 15.03
C PRO A 47 -5.35 -12.84 15.20
N PHE A 48 -5.08 -12.19 16.32
CA PHE A 48 -5.49 -10.79 16.56
C PHE A 48 -4.85 -9.79 15.61
N ASN A 49 -3.73 -10.14 14.99
CA ASN A 49 -3.06 -9.30 13.99
C ASN A 49 -3.67 -9.43 12.58
N ALA A 50 -4.43 -10.51 12.31
CA ALA A 50 -4.92 -10.83 10.98
C ALA A 50 -5.73 -9.71 10.29
N PRO A 51 -6.51 -8.85 10.99
CA PRO A 51 -7.22 -7.74 10.37
C PRO A 51 -6.32 -6.61 9.88
N ILE A 52 -5.11 -6.44 10.46
CA ILE A 52 -4.24 -5.28 10.26
C ILE A 52 -2.85 -5.62 9.73
N ILE A 53 -2.43 -6.89 9.77
CA ILE A 53 -1.12 -7.36 9.29
C ILE A 53 -1.34 -8.58 8.39
N SER A 54 -0.92 -8.49 7.13
CA SER A 54 -0.91 -9.65 6.25
C SER A 54 0.29 -10.55 6.55
N HIS A 55 0.04 -11.83 6.81
CA HIS A 55 1.10 -12.79 7.10
C HIS A 55 1.45 -13.64 5.88
N PHE A 56 2.76 -13.90 5.69
CA PHE A 56 3.31 -14.75 4.64
C PHE A 56 4.19 -15.84 5.28
N GLY A 57 3.77 -17.11 5.17
CA GLY A 57 4.37 -18.25 5.86
C GLY A 57 5.75 -18.70 5.34
N MET A 58 6.41 -17.92 4.48
CA MET A 58 7.73 -18.21 3.93
C MET A 58 8.68 -17.04 4.17
N GLU A 59 9.97 -17.34 4.21
CA GLU A 59 11.02 -16.34 4.34
C GLU A 59 11.01 -15.37 3.15
N LEU A 60 11.31 -14.10 3.43
CA LEU A 60 11.37 -13.02 2.44
C LEU A 60 12.72 -12.31 2.55
N ASP A 61 13.38 -12.09 1.42
CA ASP A 61 14.54 -11.22 1.35
C ASP A 61 14.12 -9.75 1.46
N ILE A 62 14.11 -9.24 2.70
CA ILE A 62 13.71 -7.86 2.99
C ILE A 62 14.68 -6.85 2.39
N ALA A 63 15.97 -7.14 2.35
CA ALA A 63 16.95 -6.23 1.76
C ALA A 63 16.71 -6.06 0.27
N LEU A 64 16.42 -7.14 -0.44
CA LEU A 64 16.08 -7.10 -1.86
C LEU A 64 14.72 -6.41 -2.10
N MET A 65 13.71 -6.66 -1.24
CA MET A 65 12.43 -5.97 -1.29
C MET A 65 12.57 -4.45 -1.06
N GLN A 66 13.47 -4.01 -0.18
CA GLN A 66 13.74 -2.59 0.05
C GLN A 66 14.35 -1.92 -1.19
N GLN A 67 15.30 -2.58 -1.85
CA GLN A 67 15.84 -2.13 -3.13
C GLN A 67 14.74 -2.06 -4.19
N ALA A 68 13.95 -3.10 -4.33
CA ALA A 68 12.81 -3.16 -5.25
C ALA A 68 11.81 -2.04 -5.00
N ALA A 69 11.48 -1.74 -3.73
CA ALA A 69 10.56 -0.66 -3.39
C ALA A 69 11.04 0.71 -3.91
N SER A 70 12.35 0.96 -3.91
CA SER A 70 12.91 2.21 -4.41
C SER A 70 12.70 2.41 -5.91
N LEU A 71 12.57 1.34 -6.70
CA LEU A 71 12.35 1.40 -8.15
C LEU A 71 10.99 2.00 -8.54
N PHE A 72 10.02 2.00 -7.63
CA PHE A 72 8.74 2.66 -7.86
C PHE A 72 8.78 4.19 -7.75
N LEU A 73 9.86 4.77 -7.19
CA LEU A 73 9.99 6.23 -7.07
C LEU A 73 10.02 6.91 -8.45
N GLY A 74 9.37 8.07 -8.55
CA GLY A 74 9.30 8.82 -9.79
C GLY A 74 8.02 8.56 -10.58
N THR A 75 8.04 8.96 -11.84
CA THR A 75 6.90 8.85 -12.76
C THR A 75 7.06 7.64 -13.66
N HIS A 76 6.09 6.74 -13.60
CA HIS A 76 6.09 5.48 -14.35
C HIS A 76 4.73 5.16 -14.94
N ASN A 77 4.71 4.24 -15.90
CA ASN A 77 3.49 3.66 -16.43
C ASN A 77 3.06 2.45 -15.60
N PHE A 78 1.99 2.61 -14.81
CA PHE A 78 1.45 1.56 -13.93
C PHE A 78 0.36 0.71 -14.60
N LYS A 79 0.39 0.54 -15.93
CA LYS A 79 -0.62 -0.24 -16.67
C LYS A 79 -0.69 -1.70 -16.22
N ARG A 80 0.41 -2.30 -15.80
CA ARG A 80 0.45 -3.65 -15.21
C ARG A 80 -0.08 -3.71 -13.77
N TYR A 81 -0.20 -2.55 -13.09
CA TYR A 81 -0.54 -2.39 -11.68
C TYR A 81 -1.97 -1.89 -11.47
N VAL A 82 -2.89 -2.21 -12.35
CA VAL A 82 -4.30 -1.81 -12.25
C VAL A 82 -5.21 -3.00 -12.48
N SER A 83 -6.32 -3.05 -11.73
CA SER A 83 -7.37 -4.05 -11.94
C SER A 83 -8.59 -3.40 -12.57
N LYS A 84 -9.09 -3.99 -13.68
CA LYS A 84 -10.29 -3.54 -14.41
C LYS A 84 -10.22 -2.04 -14.73
N PRO A 85 -9.23 -1.59 -15.53
CA PRO A 85 -9.17 -0.20 -15.98
C PRO A 85 -10.37 0.14 -16.88
N SER A 86 -10.82 1.39 -16.87
CA SER A 86 -11.72 1.93 -17.87
C SER A 86 -10.94 2.36 -19.12
N GLU A 87 -11.64 2.58 -20.23
CA GLU A 87 -11.03 3.03 -21.49
C GLU A 87 -10.25 4.35 -21.35
N ASN A 88 -10.72 5.25 -20.49
CA ASN A 88 -10.11 6.56 -20.24
C ASN A 88 -9.09 6.55 -19.09
N THR A 89 -8.62 5.39 -18.63
CA THR A 89 -7.68 5.31 -17.52
C THR A 89 -6.31 5.83 -17.93
N VAL A 90 -5.86 6.92 -17.30
CA VAL A 90 -4.46 7.39 -17.38
C VAL A 90 -3.61 6.53 -16.46
N PHE A 91 -2.66 5.78 -17.03
CA PHE A 91 -1.84 4.83 -16.28
C PHE A 91 -0.59 5.45 -15.64
N GLU A 92 -0.17 6.62 -16.14
CA GLU A 92 0.98 7.32 -15.57
C GLU A 92 0.68 7.82 -14.16
N ARG A 93 1.57 7.53 -13.22
CA ARG A 93 1.51 8.01 -11.83
C ARG A 93 2.91 8.37 -11.35
N THR A 94 2.96 9.42 -10.52
CA THR A 94 4.19 9.83 -9.84
C THR A 94 4.16 9.36 -8.40
N ILE A 95 5.08 8.49 -8.04
CA ILE A 95 5.26 8.02 -6.67
C ILE A 95 6.29 8.90 -5.96
N LEU A 96 5.85 9.55 -4.89
CA LEU A 96 6.66 10.51 -4.12
C LEU A 96 7.47 9.84 -3.01
N THR A 97 6.99 8.72 -2.51
CA THR A 97 7.67 7.89 -1.50
C THR A 97 7.31 6.43 -1.76
N SER A 98 8.32 5.56 -1.71
CA SER A 98 8.15 4.12 -1.80
C SER A 98 9.28 3.46 -1.02
N LYS A 99 8.98 2.84 0.13
CA LYS A 99 10.00 2.22 0.99
C LYS A 99 9.41 1.17 1.91
N ILE A 100 10.24 0.21 2.32
CA ILE A 100 9.92 -0.79 3.35
C ILE A 100 10.78 -0.49 4.57
N GLU A 101 10.14 -0.46 5.74
CA GLU A 101 10.78 -0.21 7.03
C GLU A 101 10.29 -1.23 8.06
N PRO A 102 11.07 -1.50 9.13
CA PRO A 102 10.56 -2.25 10.28
C PRO A 102 9.30 -1.58 10.85
N ASN A 103 8.35 -2.39 11.30
CA ASN A 103 7.17 -1.87 11.97
C ASN A 103 7.53 -1.39 13.38
N THR A 104 7.30 -0.10 13.65
CA THR A 104 7.49 0.52 14.96
C THR A 104 6.17 0.91 15.63
N ARG A 105 5.04 0.75 14.94
CA ARG A 105 3.73 1.22 15.40
C ARG A 105 2.95 0.17 16.19
N PHE A 106 3.05 -1.08 15.77
CA PHE A 106 2.38 -2.23 16.40
C PHE A 106 3.45 -3.13 17.04
N ILE A 107 4.06 -2.65 18.15
CA ILE A 107 5.16 -3.35 18.84
C ILE A 107 4.63 -4.17 20.02
N GLU A 108 3.31 -4.27 20.20
CA GLU A 108 2.73 -4.91 21.37
C GLU A 108 2.82 -6.45 21.29
N THR A 109 2.55 -7.07 22.40
CA THR A 109 2.77 -8.48 22.79
C THR A 109 2.42 -9.54 21.74
N TYR A 110 1.60 -9.19 20.75
CA TYR A 110 1.14 -10.12 19.70
C TYR A 110 1.73 -9.86 18.31
N ALA A 111 2.49 -8.77 18.12
CA ALA A 111 3.10 -8.51 16.82
C ALA A 111 4.31 -9.44 16.61
N PRO A 112 4.42 -10.16 15.48
CA PRO A 112 5.59 -10.97 15.18
C PRO A 112 6.83 -10.10 15.09
N ILE A 113 7.99 -10.66 15.49
CA ILE A 113 9.30 -9.97 15.43
C ILE A 113 9.58 -9.49 13.99
N ASN A 114 9.26 -10.33 12.98
CA ASN A 114 9.46 -10.02 11.56
C ASN A 114 8.26 -9.28 10.98
N THR A 115 7.94 -8.10 11.52
CA THR A 115 6.86 -7.26 10.99
C THR A 115 7.41 -5.98 10.37
N PHE A 116 6.98 -5.71 9.14
CA PHE A 116 7.42 -4.58 8.33
C PHE A 116 6.24 -3.78 7.79
N VAL A 117 6.52 -2.59 7.30
CA VAL A 117 5.54 -1.72 6.64
C VAL A 117 6.09 -1.22 5.30
N PHE A 118 5.35 -1.45 4.24
CA PHE A 118 5.57 -0.79 2.95
C PHE A 118 4.78 0.52 2.95
N LYS A 119 5.49 1.65 2.81
CA LYS A 119 4.93 3.01 2.79
C LYS A 119 5.01 3.57 1.39
N VAL A 120 3.89 4.07 0.87
CA VAL A 120 3.82 4.65 -0.47
C VAL A 120 2.98 5.92 -0.49
N ARG A 121 3.46 6.97 -1.17
CA ARG A 121 2.81 8.28 -1.31
C ARG A 121 2.71 8.68 -2.76
N SER A 122 1.56 9.20 -3.15
CA SER A 122 1.27 9.76 -4.48
C SER A 122 0.11 10.74 -4.39
N LYS A 123 -0.11 11.56 -5.41
CA LYS A 123 -1.33 12.36 -5.57
C LYS A 123 -2.58 11.48 -5.68
N GLY A 124 -2.46 10.35 -6.36
CA GLY A 124 -3.53 9.39 -6.54
C GLY A 124 -3.01 8.04 -7.00
N PHE A 125 -3.79 7.00 -6.77
CA PHE A 125 -3.48 5.63 -7.14
C PHE A 125 -4.56 5.06 -8.04
N LEU A 126 -4.17 4.12 -8.90
CA LEU A 126 -5.08 3.30 -9.70
C LEU A 126 -5.78 2.26 -8.80
N ARG A 127 -6.85 1.71 -9.32
CA ARG A 127 -7.58 0.63 -8.63
C ARG A 127 -6.66 -0.55 -8.35
N TYR A 128 -6.54 -0.95 -7.07
CA TYR A 128 -5.66 -1.99 -6.54
C TYR A 128 -4.15 -1.72 -6.70
N GLN A 129 -3.72 -0.56 -7.18
CA GLN A 129 -2.31 -0.28 -7.48
C GLN A 129 -1.37 -0.62 -6.31
N VAL A 130 -1.64 -0.14 -5.11
CA VAL A 130 -0.76 -0.39 -3.95
C VAL A 130 -0.63 -1.88 -3.64
N ARG A 131 -1.72 -2.64 -3.74
CA ARG A 131 -1.71 -4.09 -3.49
C ARG A 131 -0.99 -4.87 -4.61
N LEU A 132 -1.05 -4.40 -5.85
CA LEU A 132 -0.31 -4.97 -6.98
C LEU A 132 1.18 -4.61 -6.89
N MET A 133 1.53 -3.39 -6.49
CA MET A 133 2.92 -3.01 -6.18
C MET A 133 3.49 -3.92 -5.09
N PHE A 134 2.74 -4.13 -4.01
CA PHE A 134 3.19 -5.01 -2.93
C PHE A 134 3.30 -6.47 -3.38
N ALA A 135 2.41 -6.96 -4.25
CA ALA A 135 2.52 -8.30 -4.84
C ALA A 135 3.80 -8.48 -5.67
N ALA A 136 4.21 -7.45 -6.43
CA ALA A 136 5.49 -7.47 -7.14
C ALA A 136 6.70 -7.49 -6.17
N LEU A 137 6.63 -6.70 -5.08
CA LEU A 137 7.66 -6.75 -4.03
C LEU A 137 7.76 -8.13 -3.38
N LEU A 138 6.63 -8.81 -3.15
CA LEU A 138 6.61 -10.19 -2.65
C LEU A 138 7.26 -11.16 -3.64
N ALA A 139 7.00 -11.01 -4.94
CA ALA A 139 7.63 -11.83 -5.96
C ALA A 139 9.16 -11.66 -5.97
N VAL A 140 9.65 -10.42 -5.79
CA VAL A 140 11.08 -10.15 -5.63
C VAL A 140 11.63 -10.78 -4.34
N GLY A 141 10.95 -10.55 -3.19
CA GLY A 141 11.40 -11.10 -1.90
C GLY A 141 11.43 -12.63 -1.83
N ARG A 142 10.69 -13.30 -2.72
CA ARG A 142 10.67 -14.77 -2.88
C ARG A 142 11.68 -15.28 -3.92
N GLY A 143 12.38 -14.39 -4.62
CA GLY A 143 13.23 -14.77 -5.73
C GLY A 143 12.49 -15.22 -7.00
N GLU A 144 11.16 -14.99 -7.07
CA GLU A 144 10.33 -15.26 -8.27
C GLU A 144 10.58 -14.20 -9.37
N TRP A 145 10.95 -12.98 -8.97
CA TRP A 145 11.31 -11.85 -9.82
C TRP A 145 12.67 -11.27 -9.44
N SER A 146 13.45 -10.88 -10.43
CA SER A 146 14.64 -10.04 -10.25
C SER A 146 14.26 -8.56 -10.15
N LEU A 147 15.21 -7.71 -9.76
CA LEU A 147 15.03 -6.24 -9.82
C LEU A 147 14.80 -5.75 -11.25
N LEU A 148 15.41 -6.40 -12.25
CA LEU A 148 15.20 -6.09 -13.66
C LEU A 148 13.77 -6.41 -14.11
N ASP A 149 13.21 -7.54 -13.69
CA ASP A 149 11.82 -7.89 -14.01
C ASP A 149 10.84 -6.85 -13.46
N LEU A 150 11.10 -6.35 -12.24
CA LEU A 150 10.29 -5.28 -11.66
C LEU A 150 10.46 -3.97 -12.45
N GLN A 151 11.68 -3.59 -12.80
CA GLN A 151 11.95 -2.39 -13.59
C GLN A 151 11.30 -2.47 -14.96
N ASP A 152 11.40 -3.60 -15.65
CA ASP A 152 10.75 -3.84 -16.93
C ASP A 152 9.22 -3.76 -16.83
N SER A 153 8.65 -4.19 -15.70
CA SER A 153 7.21 -4.08 -15.46
C SER A 153 6.67 -2.64 -15.41
N LEU A 154 7.53 -1.66 -15.19
CA LEU A 154 7.22 -0.23 -15.15
C LEU A 154 7.46 0.49 -16.49
N THR A 155 8.21 -0.11 -17.39
CA THR A 155 8.61 0.49 -18.68
C THR A 155 8.00 -0.23 -19.88
N ASN A 156 7.97 -1.57 -19.83
CA ASN A 156 7.59 -2.42 -20.96
C ASN A 156 6.22 -3.07 -20.69
N TYR A 157 5.19 -2.63 -21.41
CA TYR A 157 3.87 -3.26 -21.35
C TYR A 157 3.72 -4.29 -22.47
N ASP A 158 3.85 -5.56 -22.13
CA ASP A 158 3.70 -6.72 -23.01
C ASP A 158 2.27 -7.29 -23.07
N GLY A 159 1.30 -6.56 -22.52
CA GLY A 159 -0.10 -7.04 -22.38
C GLY A 159 -0.37 -7.83 -21.10
N SER A 160 0.65 -8.27 -20.38
CA SER A 160 0.48 -9.01 -19.14
C SER A 160 0.15 -8.09 -17.96
N GLN A 161 -0.70 -8.57 -17.07
CA GLN A 161 -0.97 -7.92 -15.76
C GLN A 161 -0.35 -8.75 -14.64
N ILE A 162 -0.12 -8.11 -13.50
CA ILE A 162 0.30 -8.83 -12.31
C ILE A 162 -0.86 -9.71 -11.83
N ASN A 163 -0.70 -11.02 -11.93
CA ASN A 163 -1.79 -11.99 -11.73
C ASN A 163 -2.20 -12.17 -10.26
N ARG A 164 -1.35 -11.76 -9.31
CA ARG A 164 -1.62 -11.90 -7.88
C ARG A 164 -1.84 -10.54 -7.26
N ILE A 165 -2.95 -10.37 -6.54
CA ILE A 165 -3.24 -9.18 -5.75
C ILE A 165 -2.94 -9.53 -4.28
N ALA A 166 -2.09 -8.75 -3.62
CA ALA A 166 -1.81 -8.94 -2.19
C ALA A 166 -3.11 -8.85 -1.35
N PRO A 167 -3.22 -9.56 -0.22
CA PRO A 167 -4.39 -9.50 0.65
C PRO A 167 -4.79 -8.08 1.04
N SER A 168 -6.07 -7.84 1.30
CA SER A 168 -6.54 -6.51 1.74
C SER A 168 -6.21 -6.20 3.19
N SER A 169 -6.12 -7.23 4.04
CA SER A 169 -5.58 -7.08 5.39
C SER A 169 -4.18 -6.48 5.30
N GLY A 170 -3.83 -5.63 6.21
CA GLY A 170 -2.55 -4.92 6.19
C GLY A 170 -2.56 -3.61 5.39
N LEU A 171 -3.47 -3.39 4.43
CA LEU A 171 -3.55 -2.12 3.70
C LEU A 171 -4.35 -1.08 4.48
N ILE A 172 -3.71 0.03 4.81
CA ILE A 172 -4.31 1.15 5.54
C ILE A 172 -4.11 2.44 4.74
N LEU A 173 -5.18 3.18 4.50
CA LEU A 173 -5.09 4.58 4.08
C LEU A 173 -4.64 5.39 5.29
N HIS A 174 -3.34 5.67 5.37
CA HIS A 174 -2.72 6.27 6.54
C HIS A 174 -2.98 7.77 6.64
N LYS A 175 -2.92 8.48 5.50
CA LYS A 175 -3.07 9.93 5.46
C LYS A 175 -3.59 10.40 4.11
N VAL A 176 -4.49 11.40 4.17
CA VAL A 176 -4.91 12.21 3.02
C VAL A 176 -4.57 13.66 3.35
N VAL A 177 -3.92 14.36 2.42
CA VAL A 177 -3.63 15.80 2.52
C VAL A 177 -4.44 16.50 1.44
N PHE A 178 -5.20 17.50 1.83
CA PHE A 178 -6.02 18.36 0.97
C PHE A 178 -5.35 19.68 0.67
#